data_37f60cf42a80f9021b208cd7211476e3
#
_entry.id   37f60cf42a80f9021b208cd7211476e3
#
_cell.length_a   1.000
_cell.length_b   1.000
_cell.length_c   1.000
_cell.angle_alpha   90.00
_cell.angle_beta   90.00
_cell.angle_gamma   90.00
#
_symmetry.space_group_name_H-M   'P 1'
#
loop_
_entity.id
_entity.type
_entity.pdbx_description
1 polymer ?
#
loop_
_entity_poly.entity_id
_entity_poly.type
_entity_poly.pdbx_seq_one_letter_code
_entity_poly.pdbx_strand_id
1 'polypeptide(L)'
;MFGVQLLQRFPTIARVLVMVQLEVAERLCAAPGSKVYGVPSVKTAWYGQGRLVGTVGRSVFWPAPNVDSGLVKIVRRGDLPADVREVDGREVTREHVFRVVDAAFAQRRKTLRAALSGLAGGGPAAEAALVAADIDPLARGEQLDVEAFTRLAAHLVTDRTPPGGSASPGSAPHPPGPPIG
;
A
#
# COMPACT_ATOMS: atom_id res chain seq x y z
N MET A 1 -11.87 4.40 -0.17
CA MET A 1 -11.80 2.94 0.12
C MET A 1 -12.09 2.66 1.60
N PHE A 2 -13.36 2.86 2.00
CA PHE A 2 -13.81 2.92 3.40
C PHE A 2 -13.47 1.67 4.23
N GLY A 3 -13.71 0.46 3.71
CA GLY A 3 -13.48 -0.79 4.46
C GLY A 3 -12.00 -1.03 4.83
N VAL A 4 -11.07 -0.63 3.96
CA VAL A 4 -9.62 -0.74 4.22
C VAL A 4 -9.18 0.29 5.27
N GLN A 5 -9.76 1.50 5.25
CA GLN A 5 -9.49 2.53 6.25
C GLN A 5 -9.95 2.13 7.66
N LEU A 6 -11.06 1.38 7.78
CA LEU A 6 -11.51 0.84 9.05
C LEU A 6 -10.47 -0.13 9.65
N LEU A 7 -9.94 -1.04 8.84
CA LEU A 7 -8.91 -1.98 9.27
C LEU A 7 -7.60 -1.27 9.64
N GLN A 8 -7.29 -0.18 8.98
CA GLN A 8 -6.13 0.66 9.30
C GLN A 8 -6.32 1.37 10.64
N ARG A 9 -7.47 2.01 10.84
CA ARG A 9 -7.72 2.90 11.99
C ARG A 9 -8.03 2.14 13.28
N PHE A 10 -8.58 0.92 13.17
CA PHE A 10 -9.02 0.13 14.30
C PHE A 10 -8.35 -1.25 14.31
N PRO A 11 -7.21 -1.40 14.98
CA PRO A 11 -6.44 -2.67 15.03
C PRO A 11 -7.22 -3.83 15.64
N THR A 12 -8.19 -3.55 16.52
CA THR A 12 -9.01 -4.56 17.21
C THR A 12 -10.10 -5.18 16.32
N ILE A 13 -10.40 -4.57 15.17
CA ILE A 13 -11.38 -5.13 14.23
C ILE A 13 -10.77 -6.35 13.53
N ALA A 14 -11.28 -7.54 13.86
CA ALA A 14 -10.84 -8.80 13.24
C ALA A 14 -11.55 -9.09 11.90
N ARG A 15 -12.78 -8.59 11.72
CA ARG A 15 -13.60 -8.87 10.53
C ARG A 15 -14.40 -7.62 10.14
N VAL A 16 -14.50 -7.40 8.84
CA VAL A 16 -15.31 -6.32 8.26
C VAL A 16 -16.25 -6.93 7.22
N LEU A 17 -17.51 -6.55 7.25
CA LEU A 17 -18.48 -6.81 6.19
C LEU A 17 -18.96 -5.48 5.66
N VAL A 18 -18.76 -5.24 4.37
CA VAL A 18 -19.18 -4.01 3.71
C VAL A 18 -19.95 -4.32 2.44
N MET A 19 -20.95 -3.48 2.15
CA MET A 19 -21.65 -3.48 0.89
C MET A 19 -21.12 -2.32 0.03
N VAL A 20 -20.71 -2.64 -1.17
CA VAL A 20 -20.16 -1.68 -2.16
C VAL A 20 -20.70 -2.04 -3.55
N GLN A 21 -20.50 -1.17 -4.54
CA GLN A 21 -20.81 -1.51 -5.94
C GLN A 21 -20.12 -2.81 -6.33
N LEU A 22 -20.79 -3.66 -7.13
CA LEU A 22 -20.29 -4.99 -7.48
C LEU A 22 -18.88 -4.95 -8.10
N GLU A 23 -18.62 -4.02 -9.02
CA GLU A 23 -17.30 -3.83 -9.62
C GLU A 23 -16.22 -3.52 -8.57
N VAL A 24 -16.56 -2.71 -7.56
CA VAL A 24 -15.64 -2.39 -6.46
C VAL A 24 -15.40 -3.63 -5.60
N ALA A 25 -16.47 -4.41 -5.32
CA ALA A 25 -16.36 -5.66 -4.57
C ALA A 25 -15.44 -6.67 -5.25
N GLU A 26 -15.60 -6.84 -6.57
CA GLU A 26 -14.75 -7.71 -7.39
C GLU A 26 -13.29 -7.29 -7.34
N ARG A 27 -13.00 -5.98 -7.45
CA ARG A 27 -11.64 -5.44 -7.35
C ARG A 27 -11.01 -5.66 -5.98
N LEU A 28 -11.77 -5.49 -4.89
CA LEU A 28 -11.27 -5.72 -3.53
C LEU A 28 -10.90 -7.19 -3.27
N CYS A 29 -11.61 -8.12 -3.92
CA CYS A 29 -11.48 -9.56 -3.75
C CYS A 29 -10.62 -10.23 -4.85
N ALA A 30 -10.14 -9.47 -5.82
CA ALA A 30 -9.43 -10.01 -6.98
C ALA A 30 -8.11 -10.68 -6.60
N ALA A 31 -7.82 -11.80 -7.24
CA ALA A 31 -6.54 -12.50 -7.14
C ALA A 31 -5.53 -11.97 -8.17
N PRO A 32 -4.21 -12.09 -7.90
CA PRO A 32 -3.17 -11.79 -8.87
C PRO A 32 -3.42 -12.48 -10.22
N GLY A 33 -3.10 -11.79 -11.32
CA GLY A 33 -3.30 -12.27 -12.68
C GLY A 33 -4.71 -12.08 -13.25
N SER A 34 -5.71 -11.72 -12.44
CA SER A 34 -7.04 -11.44 -12.95
C SER A 34 -7.16 -10.04 -13.58
N LYS A 35 -8.11 -9.87 -14.52
CA LYS A 35 -8.31 -8.60 -15.24
C LYS A 35 -8.65 -7.42 -14.33
N VAL A 36 -9.34 -7.70 -13.21
CA VAL A 36 -9.80 -6.68 -12.26
C VAL A 36 -8.84 -6.45 -11.10
N TYR A 37 -7.76 -7.25 -11.03
CA TYR A 37 -6.71 -7.07 -10.02
C TYR A 37 -5.99 -5.73 -10.17
N GLY A 38 -5.74 -5.06 -9.05
CA GLY A 38 -5.12 -3.75 -9.04
C GLY A 38 -4.80 -3.23 -7.63
N VAL A 39 -4.52 -1.94 -7.54
CA VAL A 39 -4.21 -1.26 -6.28
C VAL A 39 -5.18 -1.61 -5.14
N PRO A 40 -6.52 -1.59 -5.35
CA PRO A 40 -7.47 -1.96 -4.30
C PRO A 40 -7.29 -3.39 -3.79
N SER A 41 -6.98 -4.32 -4.69
CA SER A 41 -6.78 -5.73 -4.37
C SER A 41 -5.57 -5.92 -3.45
N VAL A 42 -4.41 -5.34 -3.84
CA VAL A 42 -3.17 -5.44 -3.07
C VAL A 42 -3.31 -4.75 -1.72
N LYS A 43 -3.89 -3.53 -1.68
CA LYS A 43 -4.10 -2.79 -0.43
C LYS A 43 -5.06 -3.51 0.52
N THR A 44 -6.07 -4.24 0.00
CA THR A 44 -6.93 -5.10 0.82
C THR A 44 -6.16 -6.30 1.35
N ALA A 45 -5.38 -6.97 0.49
CA ALA A 45 -4.58 -8.14 0.86
C ALA A 45 -3.51 -7.84 1.93
N TRP A 46 -3.04 -6.60 2.02
CA TRP A 46 -2.16 -6.14 3.11
C TRP A 46 -2.80 -6.34 4.48
N TYR A 47 -4.07 -5.98 4.63
CA TYR A 47 -4.77 -6.07 5.91
C TYR A 47 -5.41 -7.44 6.17
N GLY A 48 -5.78 -8.15 5.12
CA GLY A 48 -6.48 -9.40 5.27
C GLY A 48 -6.99 -10.00 3.97
N GLN A 49 -7.72 -11.10 4.10
CA GLN A 49 -8.34 -11.77 2.95
C GLN A 49 -9.74 -11.22 2.69
N GLY A 50 -9.92 -10.59 1.52
CA GLY A 50 -11.22 -10.17 1.01
C GLY A 50 -11.92 -11.31 0.26
N ARG A 51 -13.21 -11.49 0.50
CA ARG A 51 -14.08 -12.44 -0.22
C ARG A 51 -15.42 -11.80 -0.55
N LEU A 52 -15.89 -11.97 -1.76
CA LEU A 52 -17.27 -11.69 -2.14
C LEU A 52 -18.16 -12.79 -1.54
N VAL A 53 -19.05 -12.42 -0.64
CA VAL A 53 -19.90 -13.37 0.10
C VAL A 53 -21.39 -13.29 -0.30
N GLY A 54 -21.73 -12.35 -1.16
CA GLY A 54 -23.08 -12.21 -1.71
C GLY A 54 -23.17 -11.04 -2.67
N THR A 55 -24.25 -11.03 -3.44
CA THR A 55 -24.64 -9.93 -4.32
C THR A 55 -26.06 -9.49 -4.01
N VAL A 56 -26.34 -8.19 -4.16
CA VAL A 56 -27.65 -7.61 -3.96
C VAL A 56 -28.03 -6.86 -5.23
N GLY A 57 -29.09 -7.32 -5.88
CA GLY A 57 -29.60 -6.72 -7.10
C GLY A 57 -30.10 -5.29 -6.86
N ARG A 58 -29.94 -4.43 -7.84
CA ARG A 58 -30.37 -3.02 -7.79
C ARG A 58 -31.86 -2.81 -7.48
N SER A 59 -32.71 -3.76 -7.82
CA SER A 59 -34.16 -3.70 -7.60
C SER A 59 -34.59 -3.78 -6.13
N VAL A 60 -33.67 -4.13 -5.22
CA VAL A 60 -33.93 -4.20 -3.78
C VAL A 60 -33.97 -2.80 -3.14
N PHE A 61 -33.43 -1.79 -3.80
CA PHE A 61 -33.28 -0.45 -3.25
C PHE A 61 -34.31 0.53 -3.82
N TRP A 62 -34.69 1.52 -3.02
CA TRP A 62 -35.48 2.66 -3.45
C TRP A 62 -34.84 3.99 -3.01
N PRO A 63 -34.49 4.91 -3.91
CA PRO A 63 -34.51 4.74 -5.37
C PRO A 63 -33.50 3.68 -5.82
N ALA A 64 -33.82 2.97 -6.92
CA ALA A 64 -32.97 1.92 -7.43
C ALA A 64 -31.64 2.50 -7.98
N PRO A 65 -30.47 2.01 -7.56
CA PRO A 65 -29.19 2.42 -8.13
C PRO A 65 -29.02 1.87 -9.57
N ASN A 66 -28.02 2.41 -10.29
CA ASN A 66 -27.74 1.97 -11.66
C ASN A 66 -26.98 0.64 -11.75
N VAL A 67 -26.40 0.17 -10.65
CA VAL A 67 -25.52 -1.01 -10.57
C VAL A 67 -25.88 -1.89 -9.38
N ASP A 68 -25.57 -3.16 -9.50
CA ASP A 68 -25.71 -4.12 -8.40
C ASP A 68 -24.68 -3.89 -7.32
N SER A 69 -24.93 -4.38 -6.12
CA SER A 69 -24.04 -4.30 -4.96
C SER A 69 -23.43 -5.65 -4.65
N GLY A 70 -22.19 -5.64 -4.14
CA GLY A 70 -21.49 -6.80 -3.62
C GLY A 70 -21.26 -6.69 -2.13
N LEU A 71 -21.46 -7.78 -1.41
CA LEU A 71 -21.11 -7.92 0.01
C LEU A 71 -19.69 -8.48 0.11
N VAL A 72 -18.76 -7.69 0.61
CA VAL A 72 -17.35 -8.05 0.80
C VAL A 72 -17.09 -8.31 2.27
N LYS A 73 -16.66 -9.52 2.58
CA LYS A 73 -16.12 -9.89 3.88
C LYS A 73 -14.59 -9.83 3.83
N ILE A 74 -13.99 -9.03 4.71
CA ILE A 74 -12.55 -8.98 4.90
C ILE A 74 -12.23 -9.56 6.27
N VAL A 75 -11.38 -10.57 6.31
CA VAL A 75 -10.87 -11.16 7.56
C VAL A 75 -9.42 -10.72 7.72
N ARG A 76 -9.13 -10.03 8.84
CA ARG A 76 -7.76 -9.58 9.16
C ARG A 76 -6.82 -10.77 9.31
N ARG A 77 -5.60 -10.64 8.86
CA ARG A 77 -4.51 -11.55 9.22
C ARG A 77 -4.12 -11.30 10.67
N GLY A 78 -4.16 -12.36 11.50
CA GLY A 78 -4.03 -12.23 12.96
C GLY A 78 -2.66 -11.76 13.45
N ASP A 79 -1.61 -11.97 12.66
CA ASP A 79 -0.23 -12.00 13.16
C ASP A 79 0.63 -10.83 12.69
N LEU A 80 0.09 -9.88 11.94
CA LEU A 80 0.90 -8.84 11.32
C LEU A 80 0.65 -7.48 11.95
N PRO A 81 1.73 -6.76 12.34
CA PRO A 81 1.64 -5.34 12.65
C PRO A 81 0.96 -4.63 11.48
N ALA A 82 0.00 -3.76 11.79
CA ALA A 82 -0.78 -3.10 10.74
C ALA A 82 0.07 -2.20 9.82
N ASP A 83 1.22 -1.76 10.29
CA ASP A 83 1.98 -0.68 9.67
C ASP A 83 3.42 -1.04 9.27
N VAL A 84 4.00 -2.10 9.82
CA VAL A 84 5.40 -2.49 9.57
C VAL A 84 5.51 -4.01 9.42
N ARG A 85 6.32 -4.46 8.49
CA ARG A 85 6.73 -5.87 8.32
C ARG A 85 8.23 -5.94 8.26
N GLU A 86 8.80 -7.06 8.69
CA GLU A 86 10.22 -7.35 8.53
C GLU A 86 10.42 -8.28 7.33
N VAL A 87 11.36 -7.93 6.45
CA VAL A 87 11.76 -8.72 5.30
C VAL A 87 13.29 -8.68 5.22
N ASP A 88 13.95 -9.83 5.31
CA ASP A 88 15.41 -9.97 5.23
C ASP A 88 16.16 -9.03 6.20
N GLY A 89 15.66 -8.90 7.44
CA GLY A 89 16.22 -8.02 8.46
C GLY A 89 15.98 -6.52 8.22
N ARG A 90 15.09 -6.16 7.31
CA ARG A 90 14.72 -4.78 6.99
C ARG A 90 13.29 -4.49 7.39
N GLU A 91 13.06 -3.38 8.05
CA GLU A 91 11.71 -2.89 8.30
C GLU A 91 11.10 -2.30 7.02
N VAL A 92 9.94 -2.80 6.64
CA VAL A 92 9.18 -2.34 5.48
C VAL A 92 7.86 -1.77 5.96
N THR A 93 7.68 -0.47 5.80
CA THR A 93 6.44 0.20 6.21
C THR A 93 5.35 0.00 5.17
N ARG A 94 4.09 0.02 5.62
CA ARG A 94 2.91 0.00 4.76
C ARG A 94 2.95 1.09 3.70
N GLU A 95 3.33 2.31 4.08
CA GLU A 95 3.43 3.46 3.19
C GLU A 95 4.42 3.19 2.06
N HIS A 96 5.51 2.51 2.39
CA HIS A 96 6.53 2.15 1.41
C HIS A 96 5.99 1.14 0.41
N VAL A 97 5.37 0.04 0.89
CA VAL A 97 4.74 -0.95 0.01
C VAL A 97 3.67 -0.29 -0.88
N PHE A 98 2.81 0.54 -0.30
CA PHE A 98 1.73 1.18 -1.06
C PHE A 98 2.25 2.14 -2.13
N ARG A 99 3.37 2.83 -1.89
CA ARG A 99 4.04 3.65 -2.89
C ARG A 99 4.56 2.82 -4.06
N VAL A 100 5.17 1.68 -3.77
CA VAL A 100 5.63 0.73 -4.80
C VAL A 100 4.45 0.19 -5.61
N VAL A 101 3.36 -0.20 -4.96
CA VAL A 101 2.12 -0.67 -5.60
C VAL A 101 1.54 0.42 -6.51
N ASP A 102 1.38 1.64 -6.00
CA ASP A 102 0.83 2.75 -6.78
C ASP A 102 1.70 3.04 -8.03
N ALA A 103 3.03 3.02 -7.90
CA ALA A 103 3.96 3.19 -9.02
C ALA A 103 3.85 2.05 -10.06
N ALA A 104 3.78 0.80 -9.60
CA ALA A 104 3.65 -0.36 -10.47
C ALA A 104 2.35 -0.34 -11.31
N PHE A 105 1.24 0.13 -10.71
CA PHE A 105 -0.06 0.20 -11.39
C PHE A 105 -0.31 1.51 -12.15
N ALA A 106 0.47 2.57 -11.91
CA ALA A 106 0.38 3.83 -12.68
C ALA A 106 0.63 3.60 -14.16
N GLN A 107 1.45 2.60 -14.50
CA GLN A 107 1.76 2.21 -15.88
C GLN A 107 1.44 0.73 -16.12
N ARG A 108 0.19 0.32 -15.88
CA ARG A 108 -0.27 -1.08 -15.88
C ARG A 108 0.19 -1.93 -17.07
N ARG A 109 0.35 -1.33 -18.26
CA ARG A 109 0.79 -2.04 -19.48
C ARG A 109 2.31 -2.19 -19.61
N LYS A 110 3.09 -1.52 -18.79
CA LYS A 110 4.55 -1.61 -18.78
C LYS A 110 5.05 -2.75 -17.90
N THR A 111 6.28 -3.18 -18.16
CA THR A 111 7.01 -4.08 -17.25
C THR A 111 7.31 -3.38 -15.93
N LEU A 112 7.51 -4.14 -14.85
CA LEU A 112 7.86 -3.59 -13.54
C LEU A 112 9.14 -2.77 -13.58
N ARG A 113 10.17 -3.22 -14.34
CA ARG A 113 11.41 -2.45 -14.56
C ARG A 113 11.12 -1.05 -15.09
N ALA A 114 10.24 -0.93 -16.07
CA ALA A 114 9.88 0.37 -16.66
C ALA A 114 8.97 1.20 -15.73
N ALA A 115 7.98 0.57 -15.11
CA ALA A 115 7.03 1.25 -14.22
C ALA A 115 7.70 1.82 -12.97
N LEU A 116 8.69 1.12 -12.42
CA LEU A 116 9.38 1.48 -11.18
C LEU A 116 10.65 2.32 -11.40
N SER A 117 11.06 2.55 -12.64
CA SER A 117 12.29 3.28 -12.94
C SER A 117 12.33 4.68 -12.30
N GLY A 118 11.22 5.40 -12.29
CA GLY A 118 11.13 6.70 -11.63
C GLY A 118 11.28 6.64 -10.11
N LEU A 119 10.75 5.58 -9.48
CA LEU A 119 10.83 5.37 -8.05
C LEU A 119 12.22 4.90 -7.61
N ALA A 120 12.87 4.05 -8.41
CA ALA A 120 14.17 3.46 -8.13
C ALA A 120 15.37 4.37 -8.48
N GLY A 121 15.14 5.51 -9.15
CA GLY A 121 16.22 6.36 -9.65
C GLY A 121 16.83 5.90 -10.99
N GLY A 122 16.14 4.99 -11.70
CA GLY A 122 16.54 4.53 -13.03
C GLY A 122 16.17 3.08 -13.31
N GLY A 123 16.16 2.70 -14.60
CA GLY A 123 15.85 1.33 -15.03
C GLY A 123 16.82 0.26 -14.47
N PRO A 124 18.14 0.48 -14.48
CA PRO A 124 19.10 -0.46 -13.89
C PRO A 124 18.89 -0.68 -12.39
N ALA A 125 18.59 0.38 -11.63
CA ALA A 125 18.30 0.28 -10.19
C ALA A 125 16.99 -0.46 -9.93
N ALA A 126 15.95 -0.21 -10.73
CA ALA A 126 14.69 -0.96 -10.66
C ALA A 126 14.90 -2.45 -10.95
N GLU A 127 15.71 -2.78 -11.96
CA GLU A 127 16.04 -4.17 -12.32
C GLU A 127 16.79 -4.87 -11.18
N ALA A 128 17.82 -4.23 -10.61
CA ALA A 128 18.56 -4.78 -9.49
C ALA A 128 17.67 -5.07 -8.27
N ALA A 129 16.74 -4.16 -7.94
CA ALA A 129 15.80 -4.35 -6.85
C ALA A 129 14.80 -5.50 -7.13
N LEU A 130 14.33 -5.65 -8.36
CA LEU A 130 13.43 -6.73 -8.77
C LEU A 130 14.13 -8.09 -8.66
N VAL A 131 15.35 -8.20 -9.19
CA VAL A 131 16.15 -9.43 -9.09
C VAL A 131 16.44 -9.79 -7.64
N ALA A 132 16.81 -8.80 -6.80
CA ALA A 132 17.05 -9.02 -5.37
C ALA A 132 15.79 -9.49 -4.61
N ALA A 133 14.61 -9.11 -5.08
CA ALA A 133 13.32 -9.55 -4.53
C ALA A 133 12.81 -10.88 -5.12
N ASP A 134 13.59 -11.55 -5.97
CA ASP A 134 13.19 -12.75 -6.71
C ASP A 134 11.95 -12.52 -7.59
N ILE A 135 11.96 -11.42 -8.36
CA ILE A 135 10.88 -11.03 -9.27
C ILE A 135 11.46 -10.80 -10.67
N ASP A 136 10.81 -11.38 -11.69
CA ASP A 136 11.18 -11.14 -13.09
C ASP A 136 11.00 -9.65 -13.45
N PRO A 137 12.05 -8.94 -13.90
CA PRO A 137 11.96 -7.54 -14.31
C PRO A 137 11.00 -7.28 -15.47
N LEU A 138 10.69 -8.29 -16.27
CA LEU A 138 9.73 -8.23 -17.37
C LEU A 138 8.28 -8.49 -16.95
N ALA A 139 8.06 -9.00 -15.72
CA ALA A 139 6.73 -9.16 -15.16
C ALA A 139 5.96 -7.83 -15.08
N ARG A 140 4.65 -7.92 -14.95
CA ARG A 140 3.76 -6.77 -14.74
C ARG A 140 3.25 -6.75 -13.31
N GLY A 141 2.89 -5.57 -12.80
CA GLY A 141 2.39 -5.41 -11.43
C GLY A 141 1.16 -6.26 -11.10
N GLU A 142 0.32 -6.56 -12.11
CA GLU A 142 -0.86 -7.42 -11.91
C GLU A 142 -0.55 -8.90 -11.61
N GLN A 143 0.68 -9.34 -11.80
CA GLN A 143 1.12 -10.71 -11.54
C GLN A 143 1.61 -10.91 -10.10
N LEU A 144 1.92 -9.81 -9.39
CA LEU A 144 2.48 -9.85 -8.05
C LEU A 144 1.40 -9.86 -6.97
N ASP A 145 1.58 -10.71 -5.96
CA ASP A 145 0.81 -10.67 -4.72
C ASP A 145 1.37 -9.61 -3.74
N VAL A 146 0.73 -9.47 -2.59
CA VAL A 146 1.14 -8.49 -1.58
C VAL A 146 2.48 -8.83 -0.93
N GLU A 147 2.82 -10.10 -0.82
CA GLU A 147 4.09 -10.59 -0.30
C GLU A 147 5.24 -10.24 -1.24
N ALA A 148 5.07 -10.45 -2.55
CA ALA A 148 6.05 -10.04 -3.55
C ALA A 148 6.25 -8.51 -3.57
N PHE A 149 5.17 -7.72 -3.47
CA PHE A 149 5.29 -6.27 -3.32
C PHE A 149 6.02 -5.86 -2.03
N THR A 150 5.83 -6.61 -0.95
CA THR A 150 6.51 -6.34 0.33
C THR A 150 8.01 -6.63 0.23
N ARG A 151 8.40 -7.78 -0.38
CA ARG A 151 9.81 -8.09 -0.67
C ARG A 151 10.44 -7.01 -1.57
N LEU A 152 9.76 -6.65 -2.64
CA LEU A 152 10.24 -5.62 -3.56
C LEU A 152 10.46 -4.27 -2.85
N ALA A 153 9.54 -3.87 -1.97
CA ALA A 153 9.69 -2.64 -1.19
C ALA A 153 10.92 -2.68 -0.27
N ALA A 154 11.29 -3.83 0.27
CA ALA A 154 12.52 -3.99 1.07
C ALA A 154 13.80 -3.70 0.27
N HIS A 155 13.79 -3.93 -1.05
CA HIS A 155 14.93 -3.71 -1.94
C HIS A 155 14.86 -2.38 -2.72
N LEU A 156 13.68 -1.75 -2.77
CA LEU A 156 13.51 -0.40 -3.31
C LEU A 156 13.67 0.63 -2.21
N VAL A 157 14.78 0.58 -1.45
CA VAL A 157 15.10 1.62 -0.48
C VAL A 157 15.31 2.92 -1.24
N THR A 158 14.30 3.75 -1.27
CA THR A 158 14.52 5.16 -1.58
C THR A 158 15.22 5.76 -0.36
N ASP A 159 16.51 5.91 -0.47
CA ASP A 159 17.34 6.71 0.42
C ASP A 159 16.91 8.19 0.29
N ARG A 160 15.76 8.49 0.89
CA ARG A 160 15.26 9.84 1.18
C ARG A 160 14.72 9.84 2.59
N THR A 161 15.63 9.66 3.54
CA THR A 161 15.54 10.39 4.79
C THR A 161 15.38 11.86 4.40
N PRO A 162 14.29 12.55 4.77
CA PRO A 162 14.23 14.00 4.59
C PRO A 162 15.47 14.56 5.29
N PRO A 163 16.18 15.54 4.70
CA PRO A 163 17.31 16.14 5.36
C PRO A 163 16.86 16.60 6.75
N GLY A 164 17.53 16.07 7.76
CA GLY A 164 17.22 16.27 9.16
C GLY A 164 16.96 17.74 9.42
N GLY A 165 15.88 17.99 10.15
CA GLY A 165 15.55 19.33 10.61
C GLY A 165 16.79 20.03 11.15
N SER A 166 17.02 21.22 10.62
CA SER A 166 18.06 22.15 11.03
C SER A 166 18.18 22.19 12.56
N ALA A 167 19.36 21.81 13.04
CA ALA A 167 19.76 22.15 14.39
C ALA A 167 19.52 23.66 14.59
N SER A 168 18.69 23.99 15.55
CA SER A 168 18.54 25.36 16.03
C SER A 168 19.93 25.89 16.43
N PRO A 169 20.35 27.04 15.91
CA PRO A 169 21.56 27.67 16.39
C PRO A 169 21.37 28.03 17.86
N GLY A 170 22.32 27.58 18.66
CA GLY A 170 22.39 27.77 20.10
C GLY A 170 22.16 29.22 20.52
N SER A 171 21.38 29.37 21.57
CA SER A 171 21.22 30.58 22.34
C SER A 171 22.62 31.13 22.70
N ALA A 172 22.99 32.28 22.16
CA ALA A 172 24.16 33.03 22.58
C ALA A 172 23.96 33.47 24.05
N PRO A 173 25.02 33.43 24.88
CA PRO A 173 24.93 33.89 26.25
C PRO A 173 24.78 35.44 26.28
N HIS A 174 23.82 35.85 27.06
CA HIS A 174 23.54 37.27 27.32
C HIS A 174 24.73 37.94 28.03
N PRO A 175 25.26 39.07 27.59
CA PRO A 175 26.33 39.77 28.30
C PRO A 175 25.83 40.35 29.63
N PRO A 176 26.69 40.40 30.67
CA PRO A 176 26.33 40.95 31.96
C PRO A 176 26.10 42.48 31.88
N GLY A 177 25.01 42.92 32.48
CA GLY A 177 24.65 44.35 32.59
C GLY A 177 25.67 45.12 33.43
N PRO A 178 25.76 46.47 33.24
CA PRO A 178 26.69 47.33 33.96
C PRO A 178 26.32 47.45 35.45
N PRO A 179 27.29 47.66 36.34
CA PRO A 179 27.04 47.82 37.76
C PRO A 179 26.34 49.13 38.06
N ILE A 180 25.29 49.04 38.86
CA ILE A 180 24.62 50.21 39.44
C ILE A 180 25.46 50.74 40.59
N GLY A 181 25.93 52.00 40.42
CA GLY A 181 26.46 52.84 41.45
C GLY A 181 25.37 53.67 42.11
#